data_3b61f52e67ec372bb906060327c0407f
#
_entry.id   3b61f52e67ec372bb906060327c0407f
#
_cell.length_a   1.000
_cell.length_b   1.000
_cell.length_c   1.000
_cell.angle_alpha   90.00
_cell.angle_beta   90.00
_cell.angle_gamma   90.00
#
_symmetry.space_group_name_H-M   'P 1'
#
loop_
_entity.id
_entity.type
_entity.pdbx_description
1 polymer ?
#
loop_
_entity_poly.entity_id
_entity_poly.type
_entity_poly.pdbx_seq_one_letter_code
_entity_poly.pdbx_strand_id
1 'polypeptide(L)'
;VKDIKGLWFLCRLFRKEKPWCVHANTPKGSLLAMIAAWIARVPHRVYTVTGLRYQGAHGMLRTILKTMERLSCLFATNVIPEGQGVLHALQEDNITKKPLRVIWNGNINGIDTEYFKPTESFTERKNDTFTFVFIGRIVRDKGIHELTECIRKLDCNLILVGSFEDGDPVDEDDKKFLLTSEKVKFVGWQIDVRPYLEQADALVFPSYREGFPNVPMQAGAMGLPCIVTNINGCNEIIKDGLNGKIIAAPLKEGTKMMEQSLLNTMQWFIDHREEAKRMGNNARPMIQERYEQRYVWTALKEYYDAL
;
A
#
# COMPACT_ATOMS: atom_id res chain seq x y z
N VAL A 1 -7.05 17.82 -22.92
CA VAL A 1 -6.88 17.28 -24.31
C VAL A 1 -6.47 15.81 -24.28
N LYS A 2 -5.46 15.40 -23.49
CA LYS A 2 -5.00 13.99 -23.43
C LYS A 2 -6.09 13.04 -22.93
N ASP A 3 -6.86 13.42 -21.91
CA ASP A 3 -7.90 12.58 -21.32
C ASP A 3 -9.09 12.36 -22.24
N ILE A 4 -9.51 13.40 -23.00
CA ILE A 4 -10.58 13.27 -23.99
C ILE A 4 -10.16 12.33 -25.14
N LYS A 5 -8.90 12.44 -25.58
CA LYS A 5 -8.36 11.49 -26.58
C LYS A 5 -8.32 10.07 -26.04
N GLY A 6 -7.92 9.89 -24.78
CA GLY A 6 -7.93 8.59 -24.10
C GLY A 6 -9.33 7.99 -24.00
N LEU A 7 -10.32 8.79 -23.59
CA LEU A 7 -11.72 8.39 -23.53
C LEU A 7 -12.25 7.94 -24.90
N TRP A 8 -12.01 8.74 -25.94
CA TRP A 8 -12.41 8.40 -27.31
C TRP A 8 -11.77 7.10 -27.80
N PHE A 9 -10.47 6.93 -27.55
CA PHE A 9 -9.75 5.70 -27.89
C PHE A 9 -10.37 4.48 -27.20
N LEU A 10 -10.63 4.56 -25.88
CA LEU A 10 -11.27 3.48 -25.13
C LEU A 10 -12.68 3.16 -25.65
N CYS A 11 -13.48 4.18 -25.96
CA CYS A 11 -14.82 3.97 -26.54
C CYS A 11 -14.74 3.21 -27.88
N ARG A 12 -13.78 3.58 -28.74
CA ARG A 12 -13.57 2.90 -30.04
C ARG A 12 -13.10 1.47 -29.84
N LEU A 13 -12.14 1.27 -28.92
CA LEU A 13 -11.60 -0.04 -28.56
C LEU A 13 -12.72 -0.97 -28.08
N PHE A 14 -13.51 -0.55 -27.06
CA PHE A 14 -14.54 -1.38 -26.48
C PHE A 14 -15.70 -1.68 -27.45
N ARG A 15 -16.02 -0.77 -28.37
CA ARG A 15 -16.99 -1.04 -29.45
C ARG A 15 -16.48 -2.06 -30.45
N LYS A 16 -15.17 -2.07 -30.73
CA LYS A 16 -14.53 -3.01 -31.65
C LYS A 16 -14.41 -4.40 -31.01
N GLU A 17 -13.83 -4.46 -29.83
CA GLU A 17 -13.50 -5.73 -29.15
C GLU A 17 -14.72 -6.37 -28.45
N LYS A 18 -15.77 -5.58 -28.14
CA LYS A 18 -17.00 -6.02 -27.45
C LYS A 18 -16.72 -6.90 -26.21
N PRO A 19 -15.87 -6.42 -25.27
CA PRO A 19 -15.52 -7.24 -24.12
C PRO A 19 -16.76 -7.55 -23.28
N TRP A 20 -16.80 -8.75 -22.74
CA TRP A 20 -17.81 -9.16 -21.76
C TRP A 20 -17.68 -8.39 -20.44
N CYS A 21 -16.43 -8.11 -20.02
CA CYS A 21 -16.13 -7.37 -18.80
C CYS A 21 -15.00 -6.35 -19.02
N VAL A 22 -15.13 -5.19 -18.43
CA VAL A 22 -14.04 -4.22 -18.26
C VAL A 22 -13.79 -4.04 -16.78
N HIS A 23 -12.59 -4.37 -16.32
CA HIS A 23 -12.14 -4.16 -14.95
C HIS A 23 -11.05 -3.08 -14.88
N ALA A 24 -11.20 -2.12 -14.01
CA ALA A 24 -10.24 -1.03 -13.82
C ALA A 24 -9.99 -0.77 -12.32
N ASN A 25 -8.75 -0.38 -11.99
CA ASN A 25 -8.28 -0.30 -10.61
C ASN A 25 -7.44 0.95 -10.27
N THR A 26 -7.29 1.91 -11.18
CA THR A 26 -6.56 3.16 -10.90
C THR A 26 -7.52 4.34 -10.94
N PRO A 27 -7.44 5.34 -10.04
CA PRO A 27 -8.48 6.37 -9.90
C PRO A 27 -8.82 7.09 -11.21
N LYS A 28 -7.81 7.61 -11.93
CA LYS A 28 -8.03 8.32 -13.20
C LYS A 28 -8.38 7.36 -14.35
N GLY A 29 -7.67 6.24 -14.44
CA GLY A 29 -7.90 5.23 -15.46
C GLY A 29 -9.28 4.60 -15.34
N SER A 30 -9.75 4.35 -14.12
CA SER A 30 -11.07 3.78 -13.88
C SER A 30 -12.19 4.72 -14.27
N LEU A 31 -12.08 6.03 -14.00
CA LEU A 31 -13.10 6.98 -14.43
C LEU A 31 -13.28 6.95 -15.95
N LEU A 32 -12.18 7.01 -16.69
CA LEU A 32 -12.22 6.98 -18.17
C LEU A 32 -12.73 5.62 -18.68
N ALA A 33 -12.24 4.52 -18.11
CA ALA A 33 -12.62 3.18 -18.51
C ALA A 33 -14.11 2.88 -18.23
N MET A 34 -14.63 3.26 -17.05
CA MET A 34 -16.04 3.06 -16.70
C MET A 34 -16.98 3.87 -17.58
N ILE A 35 -16.64 5.15 -17.86
CA ILE A 35 -17.42 5.98 -18.79
C ILE A 35 -17.39 5.38 -20.20
N ALA A 36 -16.21 5.01 -20.72
CA ALA A 36 -16.07 4.43 -22.06
C ALA A 36 -16.81 3.11 -22.20
N ALA A 37 -16.72 2.24 -21.19
CA ALA A 37 -17.41 0.95 -21.16
C ALA A 37 -18.94 1.12 -21.09
N TRP A 38 -19.43 2.12 -20.35
CA TRP A 38 -20.85 2.48 -20.32
C TRP A 38 -21.34 2.96 -21.69
N ILE A 39 -20.60 3.88 -22.37
CA ILE A 39 -20.92 4.36 -23.72
C ILE A 39 -20.89 3.21 -24.73
N ALA A 40 -19.94 2.28 -24.60
CA ALA A 40 -19.82 1.11 -25.46
C ALA A 40 -20.81 -0.03 -25.12
N ARG A 41 -21.64 0.14 -24.07
CA ARG A 41 -22.60 -0.84 -23.56
C ARG A 41 -21.98 -2.18 -23.15
N VAL A 42 -20.79 -2.14 -22.56
CA VAL A 42 -20.16 -3.32 -21.96
C VAL A 42 -21.03 -3.81 -20.79
N PRO A 43 -21.42 -5.11 -20.74
CA PRO A 43 -22.36 -5.59 -19.73
C PRO A 43 -21.81 -5.52 -18.31
N HIS A 44 -20.57 -5.96 -18.07
CA HIS A 44 -19.94 -5.97 -16.76
C HIS A 44 -18.83 -4.90 -16.69
N ARG A 45 -18.98 -3.96 -15.79
CA ARG A 45 -18.05 -2.86 -15.57
C ARG A 45 -17.62 -2.85 -14.11
N VAL A 46 -16.47 -3.49 -13.84
CA VAL A 46 -15.96 -3.70 -12.49
C VAL A 46 -14.95 -2.60 -12.15
N TYR A 47 -15.14 -1.96 -11.01
CA TYR A 47 -14.22 -0.97 -10.49
C TYR A 47 -13.68 -1.41 -9.13
N THR A 48 -12.37 -1.68 -9.05
CA THR A 48 -11.67 -1.88 -7.77
C THR A 48 -11.14 -0.55 -7.25
N VAL A 49 -11.55 -0.20 -6.03
CA VAL A 49 -11.11 1.02 -5.35
C VAL A 49 -9.83 0.71 -4.56
N THR A 50 -8.69 1.04 -5.15
CA THR A 50 -7.35 0.72 -4.61
C THR A 50 -6.79 1.78 -3.66
N GLY A 51 -7.57 2.81 -3.32
CA GLY A 51 -7.20 3.88 -2.42
C GLY A 51 -7.97 5.15 -2.71
N LEU A 52 -8.14 5.98 -1.69
CA LEU A 52 -9.02 7.14 -1.72
C LEU A 52 -8.21 8.45 -1.64
N ARG A 53 -7.82 8.96 -2.80
CA ARG A 53 -7.02 10.18 -2.90
C ARG A 53 -7.62 11.39 -2.19
N TYR A 54 -8.94 11.46 -2.09
CA TYR A 54 -9.62 12.58 -1.43
C TYR A 54 -9.41 12.61 0.10
N GLN A 55 -8.98 11.52 0.72
CA GLN A 55 -8.71 11.47 2.17
C GLN A 55 -7.54 12.37 2.58
N GLY A 56 -6.52 12.53 1.72
CA GLY A 56 -5.41 13.46 1.93
C GLY A 56 -5.60 14.85 1.30
N ALA A 57 -6.78 15.14 0.73
CA ALA A 57 -7.07 16.40 0.06
C ALA A 57 -7.99 17.29 0.88
N HIS A 58 -7.87 18.63 0.70
CA HIS A 58 -8.67 19.62 1.40
C HIS A 58 -9.43 20.53 0.44
N GLY A 59 -10.46 21.21 0.94
CA GLY A 59 -11.23 22.23 0.22
C GLY A 59 -11.82 21.73 -1.11
N MET A 60 -11.73 22.55 -2.14
CA MET A 60 -12.29 22.28 -3.46
C MET A 60 -11.70 21.01 -4.09
N LEU A 61 -10.41 20.74 -3.92
CA LEU A 61 -9.76 19.55 -4.48
C LEU A 61 -10.39 18.27 -3.92
N ARG A 62 -10.68 18.23 -2.61
CA ARG A 62 -11.37 17.09 -1.98
C ARG A 62 -12.73 16.84 -2.61
N THR A 63 -13.50 17.91 -2.84
CA THR A 63 -14.82 17.82 -3.47
C THR A 63 -14.74 17.28 -4.91
N ILE A 64 -13.77 17.77 -5.69
CA ILE A 64 -13.53 17.30 -7.05
C ILE A 64 -13.18 15.81 -7.04
N LEU A 65 -12.23 15.39 -6.20
CA LEU A 65 -11.79 14.00 -6.12
C LEU A 65 -12.93 13.07 -5.65
N LYS A 66 -13.74 13.49 -4.66
CA LYS A 66 -14.96 12.75 -4.27
C LYS A 66 -15.96 12.62 -5.41
N THR A 67 -16.15 13.68 -6.19
CA THR A 67 -17.06 13.65 -7.34
C THR A 67 -16.55 12.68 -8.41
N MET A 68 -15.25 12.68 -8.69
CA MET A 68 -14.65 11.73 -9.64
C MET A 68 -14.85 10.28 -9.16
N GLU A 69 -14.69 10.02 -7.85
CA GLU A 69 -14.92 8.71 -7.25
C GLU A 69 -16.38 8.26 -7.38
N ARG A 70 -17.32 9.18 -7.09
CA ARG A 70 -18.77 8.94 -7.28
C ARG A 70 -19.11 8.62 -8.73
N LEU A 71 -18.53 9.34 -9.68
CA LEU A 71 -18.74 9.06 -11.12
C LEU A 71 -18.19 7.71 -11.52
N SER A 72 -16.98 7.33 -11.06
CA SER A 72 -16.42 6.01 -11.33
C SER A 72 -17.35 4.90 -10.81
N CYS A 73 -17.82 5.04 -9.57
CA CYS A 73 -18.79 4.11 -8.99
C CYS A 73 -20.14 4.11 -9.71
N LEU A 74 -20.62 5.27 -10.17
CA LEU A 74 -21.89 5.40 -10.89
C LEU A 74 -21.90 4.61 -12.19
N PHE A 75 -20.85 4.74 -13.02
CA PHE A 75 -20.74 4.08 -14.31
C PHE A 75 -20.30 2.59 -14.21
N ALA A 76 -19.69 2.17 -13.11
CA ALA A 76 -19.45 0.75 -12.85
C ALA A 76 -20.75 -0.02 -12.64
N THR A 77 -20.82 -1.30 -12.97
CA THR A 77 -21.90 -2.21 -12.52
C THR A 77 -21.60 -2.74 -11.12
N ASN A 78 -20.34 -3.02 -10.84
CA ASN A 78 -19.85 -3.61 -9.61
C ASN A 78 -18.68 -2.80 -9.06
N VAL A 79 -18.66 -2.60 -7.75
CA VAL A 79 -17.58 -1.86 -7.05
C VAL A 79 -16.97 -2.79 -6.00
N ILE A 80 -15.66 -2.97 -6.08
CA ILE A 80 -14.87 -3.80 -5.17
C ILE A 80 -13.96 -2.89 -4.34
N PRO A 81 -14.23 -2.65 -3.04
CA PRO A 81 -13.25 -2.06 -2.15
C PRO A 81 -12.07 -2.99 -1.95
N GLU A 82 -10.85 -2.47 -1.99
CA GLU A 82 -9.64 -3.28 -1.85
C GLU A 82 -9.41 -3.82 -0.43
N GLY A 83 -10.08 -3.24 0.58
CA GLY A 83 -10.06 -3.68 1.98
C GLY A 83 -11.25 -3.15 2.77
N GLN A 84 -11.37 -3.57 4.03
CA GLN A 84 -12.45 -3.17 4.92
C GLN A 84 -12.39 -1.66 5.22
N GLY A 85 -11.19 -1.11 5.40
CA GLY A 85 -11.01 0.32 5.64
C GLY A 85 -11.50 1.17 4.46
N VAL A 86 -11.24 0.73 3.22
CA VAL A 86 -11.76 1.38 2.01
C VAL A 86 -13.28 1.23 1.91
N LEU A 87 -13.82 0.04 2.24
CA LEU A 87 -15.26 -0.21 2.27
C LEU A 87 -15.98 0.75 3.22
N HIS A 88 -15.52 0.85 4.46
CA HIS A 88 -16.10 1.76 5.46
C HIS A 88 -16.03 3.22 5.00
N ALA A 89 -14.89 3.67 4.47
CA ALA A 89 -14.73 5.03 3.98
C ALA A 89 -15.69 5.36 2.81
N LEU A 90 -15.94 4.42 1.89
CA LEU A 90 -16.90 4.60 0.81
C LEU A 90 -18.34 4.73 1.34
N GLN A 91 -18.69 3.99 2.40
CA GLN A 91 -19.99 4.05 3.06
C GLN A 91 -20.17 5.36 3.85
N GLU A 92 -19.24 5.70 4.73
CA GLU A 92 -19.26 6.92 5.56
C GLU A 92 -19.33 8.20 4.72
N ASP A 93 -18.56 8.25 3.63
CA ASP A 93 -18.53 9.39 2.73
C ASP A 93 -19.67 9.39 1.69
N ASN A 94 -20.57 8.42 1.74
CA ASN A 94 -21.69 8.25 0.81
C ASN A 94 -21.25 8.34 -0.66
N ILE A 95 -20.18 7.62 -1.01
CA ILE A 95 -19.62 7.61 -2.37
C ILE A 95 -20.53 6.83 -3.32
N THR A 96 -21.05 5.68 -2.89
CA THR A 96 -21.96 4.86 -3.68
C THR A 96 -23.00 4.16 -2.80
N LYS A 97 -24.17 3.88 -3.38
CA LYS A 97 -25.23 3.04 -2.78
C LYS A 97 -25.21 1.61 -3.29
N LYS A 98 -24.28 1.27 -4.18
CA LYS A 98 -24.15 -0.10 -4.70
C LYS A 98 -23.68 -1.04 -3.61
N PRO A 99 -24.05 -2.32 -3.69
CA PRO A 99 -23.48 -3.34 -2.81
C PRO A 99 -21.95 -3.34 -2.93
N LEU A 100 -21.27 -3.34 -1.79
CA LEU A 100 -19.83 -3.36 -1.69
C LEU A 100 -19.40 -4.71 -1.12
N ARG A 101 -18.43 -5.35 -1.75
CA ARG A 101 -17.86 -6.61 -1.28
C ARG A 101 -16.35 -6.57 -1.44
N VAL A 102 -15.64 -6.78 -0.35
CA VAL A 102 -14.19 -7.04 -0.36
C VAL A 102 -13.97 -8.47 -0.84
N ILE A 103 -13.05 -8.67 -1.76
CA ILE A 103 -12.68 -10.01 -2.25
C ILE A 103 -11.71 -10.65 -1.26
N TRP A 104 -12.04 -11.84 -0.79
CA TRP A 104 -11.27 -12.57 0.20
C TRP A 104 -10.99 -11.71 1.45
N ASN A 105 -9.73 -11.53 1.81
CA ASN A 105 -9.29 -10.69 2.93
C ASN A 105 -8.81 -9.30 2.51
N GLY A 106 -9.09 -8.89 1.29
CA GLY A 106 -8.56 -7.67 0.69
C GLY A 106 -7.35 -7.92 -0.21
N ASN A 107 -6.89 -6.87 -0.87
CA ASN A 107 -5.83 -6.86 -1.89
C ASN A 107 -6.04 -7.89 -3.02
N ILE A 108 -6.61 -7.45 -4.14
CA ILE A 108 -6.95 -8.34 -5.27
C ILE A 108 -5.74 -8.96 -5.98
N ASN A 109 -4.52 -8.54 -5.68
CA ASN A 109 -3.30 -9.10 -6.28
C ASN A 109 -2.84 -10.36 -5.55
N GLY A 110 -3.01 -10.39 -4.23
CA GLY A 110 -2.39 -11.39 -3.36
C GLY A 110 -0.86 -11.29 -3.36
N ILE A 111 -0.22 -12.18 -2.65
CA ILE A 111 1.25 -12.30 -2.59
C ILE A 111 1.63 -13.73 -2.92
N ASP A 112 2.54 -13.91 -3.89
CA ASP A 112 3.20 -15.19 -4.14
C ASP A 112 4.20 -15.47 -3.01
N THR A 113 3.80 -16.30 -2.03
CA THR A 113 4.62 -16.57 -0.85
C THR A 113 5.73 -17.59 -1.11
N GLU A 114 5.74 -18.23 -2.27
CA GLU A 114 6.89 -19.04 -2.70
C GLU A 114 7.96 -18.17 -3.37
N TYR A 115 7.55 -17.12 -4.09
CA TYR A 115 8.48 -16.11 -4.59
C TYR A 115 9.05 -15.24 -3.45
N PHE A 116 8.20 -14.78 -2.52
CA PHE A 116 8.61 -14.07 -1.31
C PHE A 116 8.85 -15.07 -0.17
N LYS A 117 9.95 -15.80 -0.26
CA LYS A 117 10.36 -16.81 0.71
C LYS A 117 11.75 -16.48 1.24
N PRO A 118 11.93 -16.45 2.57
CA PRO A 118 13.25 -16.24 3.14
C PRO A 118 14.21 -17.38 2.74
N THR A 119 15.47 -17.05 2.48
CA THR A 119 16.50 -18.03 2.23
C THR A 119 17.01 -18.63 3.55
N GLU A 120 17.76 -19.74 3.49
CA GLU A 120 18.36 -20.33 4.69
C GLU A 120 19.30 -19.35 5.40
N SER A 121 20.03 -18.55 4.64
CA SER A 121 20.93 -17.50 5.18
C SER A 121 20.22 -16.41 5.97
N PHE A 122 18.93 -16.17 5.70
CA PHE A 122 18.13 -15.20 6.45
C PHE A 122 17.97 -15.57 7.92
N THR A 123 17.78 -16.85 8.23
CA THR A 123 17.55 -17.34 9.60
C THR A 123 18.82 -17.33 10.46
N GLU A 124 19.98 -17.35 9.85
CA GLU A 124 21.30 -17.41 10.52
C GLU A 124 21.94 -16.02 10.69
N ARG A 125 21.34 -14.99 10.07
CA ARG A 125 21.92 -13.64 10.06
C ARG A 125 21.88 -13.00 11.45
N LYS A 126 23.01 -12.37 11.80
CA LYS A 126 23.14 -11.46 12.94
C LYS A 126 23.63 -10.11 12.44
N ASN A 127 22.80 -9.11 12.50
CA ASN A 127 23.21 -7.73 12.32
C ASN A 127 23.70 -7.18 13.68
N ASP A 128 24.89 -6.64 13.75
CA ASP A 128 25.40 -5.99 14.96
C ASP A 128 24.52 -4.77 15.30
N THR A 129 24.23 -3.95 14.28
CA THR A 129 23.33 -2.80 14.39
C THR A 129 21.97 -3.13 13.78
N PHE A 130 20.87 -2.76 14.48
CA PHE A 130 19.52 -3.01 13.98
C PHE A 130 19.28 -2.28 12.66
N THR A 131 18.80 -3.00 11.65
CA THR A 131 18.62 -2.49 10.29
C THR A 131 17.16 -2.47 9.90
N PHE A 132 16.62 -1.30 9.69
CA PHE A 132 15.29 -1.12 9.10
C PHE A 132 15.37 -1.11 7.57
N VAL A 133 14.28 -1.48 6.90
CA VAL A 133 14.11 -1.27 5.46
C VAL A 133 12.84 -0.46 5.19
N PHE A 134 12.97 0.49 4.28
CA PHE A 134 11.82 1.17 3.66
C PHE A 134 11.80 0.82 2.16
N ILE A 135 10.62 0.49 1.66
CA ILE A 135 10.40 0.19 0.23
C ILE A 135 9.21 0.99 -0.27
N GLY A 136 9.41 1.85 -1.26
CA GLY A 136 8.36 2.64 -1.85
C GLY A 136 8.87 3.89 -2.56
N ARG A 137 7.96 4.70 -3.08
CA ARG A 137 8.30 6.03 -3.60
C ARG A 137 8.83 6.90 -2.46
N ILE A 138 9.90 7.62 -2.72
CA ILE A 138 10.51 8.49 -1.71
C ILE A 138 9.88 9.87 -1.87
N VAL A 139 8.74 10.06 -1.19
CA VAL A 139 7.89 11.24 -1.22
C VAL A 139 7.37 11.56 0.18
N ARG A 140 6.88 12.79 0.39
CA ARG A 140 6.34 13.24 1.71
C ARG A 140 5.19 12.35 2.20
N ASP A 141 4.27 12.01 1.31
CA ASP A 141 3.08 11.18 1.57
C ASP A 141 3.41 9.76 2.10
N LYS A 142 4.67 9.35 2.01
CA LYS A 142 5.20 8.10 2.55
C LYS A 142 5.88 8.22 3.92
N GLY A 143 5.79 9.40 4.56
CA GLY A 143 6.34 9.63 5.88
C GLY A 143 7.88 9.65 5.92
N ILE A 144 8.50 10.07 4.81
CA ILE A 144 9.97 10.07 4.69
C ILE A 144 10.61 11.08 5.61
N HIS A 145 9.96 12.23 5.86
CA HIS A 145 10.44 13.23 6.82
C HIS A 145 10.53 12.64 8.22
N GLU A 146 9.45 12.08 8.73
CA GLU A 146 9.36 11.50 10.07
C GLU A 146 10.34 10.31 10.22
N LEU A 147 10.46 9.49 9.17
CA LEU A 147 11.45 8.41 9.16
C LEU A 147 12.88 8.97 9.24
N THR A 148 13.19 10.00 8.46
CA THR A 148 14.52 10.63 8.45
C THR A 148 14.87 11.18 9.82
N GLU A 149 13.94 11.87 10.49
CA GLU A 149 14.11 12.39 11.85
C GLU A 149 14.35 11.28 12.88
N CYS A 150 13.69 10.13 12.72
CA CYS A 150 13.95 8.97 13.58
C CYS A 150 15.37 8.39 13.35
N ILE A 151 15.80 8.23 12.09
CA ILE A 151 17.13 7.71 11.77
C ILE A 151 18.26 8.63 12.28
N ARG A 152 18.05 9.95 12.25
CA ARG A 152 19.01 10.93 12.84
C ARG A 152 19.23 10.66 14.33
N LYS A 153 18.17 10.32 15.06
CA LYS A 153 18.15 10.21 16.54
C LYS A 153 18.54 8.82 17.05
N LEU A 154 18.30 7.77 16.27
CA LEU A 154 18.47 6.37 16.70
C LEU A 154 19.82 5.75 16.27
N ASP A 155 20.30 4.79 17.05
CA ASP A 155 21.45 3.97 16.66
C ASP A 155 20.97 2.75 15.87
N CYS A 156 20.73 2.97 14.58
CA CYS A 156 20.24 1.98 13.64
C CYS A 156 20.65 2.31 12.22
N ASN A 157 20.52 1.32 11.33
CA ASN A 157 20.70 1.48 9.89
C ASN A 157 19.36 1.50 9.15
N LEU A 158 19.33 2.16 7.99
CA LEU A 158 18.21 2.16 7.07
C LEU A 158 18.64 1.72 5.68
N ILE A 159 17.98 0.70 5.13
CA ILE A 159 18.02 0.39 3.71
C ILE A 159 16.84 1.11 3.05
N LEU A 160 17.16 2.03 2.13
CA LEU A 160 16.15 2.86 1.46
C LEU A 160 16.02 2.42 0.00
N VAL A 161 14.88 1.79 -0.35
CA VAL A 161 14.59 1.23 -1.68
C VAL A 161 13.49 2.04 -2.34
N GLY A 162 13.78 2.66 -3.49
CA GLY A 162 12.82 3.43 -4.25
C GLY A 162 13.43 4.61 -4.97
N SER A 163 12.61 5.43 -5.59
CA SER A 163 13.03 6.65 -6.28
C SER A 163 12.38 7.89 -5.68
N PHE A 164 13.12 8.99 -5.70
CA PHE A 164 12.56 10.31 -5.44
C PHE A 164 11.65 10.73 -6.59
N GLU A 165 10.52 11.35 -6.27
CA GLU A 165 9.56 11.85 -7.27
C GLU A 165 9.24 13.33 -7.04
N ASP A 166 9.22 14.10 -8.13
CA ASP A 166 8.98 15.56 -8.10
C ASP A 166 7.53 15.94 -7.77
N GLY A 167 6.59 14.99 -7.87
CA GLY A 167 5.16 15.26 -7.65
C GLY A 167 4.75 15.52 -6.20
N ASP A 168 5.57 15.09 -5.24
CA ASP A 168 5.42 15.31 -3.80
C ASP A 168 6.81 15.19 -3.13
N PRO A 169 7.73 16.14 -3.41
CA PRO A 169 9.14 16.01 -3.06
C PRO A 169 9.36 16.07 -1.55
N VAL A 170 10.33 15.31 -1.07
CA VAL A 170 10.88 15.45 0.28
C VAL A 170 11.70 16.74 0.39
N ASP A 171 11.88 17.23 1.59
CA ASP A 171 12.69 18.42 1.82
C ASP A 171 14.17 18.16 1.45
N GLU A 172 14.86 19.19 0.94
CA GLU A 172 16.24 19.05 0.44
C GLU A 172 17.23 18.63 1.56
N ASP A 173 16.97 19.04 2.80
CA ASP A 173 17.79 18.63 3.95
C ASP A 173 17.64 17.15 4.27
N ASP A 174 16.42 16.63 4.24
CA ASP A 174 16.14 15.19 4.37
C ASP A 174 16.76 14.40 3.23
N LYS A 175 16.60 14.85 1.99
CA LYS A 175 17.18 14.24 0.81
C LYS A 175 18.70 14.18 0.91
N LYS A 176 19.34 15.28 1.31
CA LYS A 176 20.77 15.33 1.52
C LYS A 176 21.21 14.31 2.57
N PHE A 177 20.54 14.28 3.73
CA PHE A 177 20.85 13.30 4.77
C PHE A 177 20.71 11.85 4.26
N LEU A 178 19.61 11.53 3.60
CA LEU A 178 19.35 10.18 3.07
C LEU A 178 20.38 9.73 2.03
N LEU A 179 21.00 10.67 1.31
CA LEU A 179 22.00 10.37 0.29
C LEU A 179 23.46 10.35 0.81
N THR A 180 23.73 10.97 1.95
CA THR A 180 25.12 11.17 2.43
C THR A 180 25.43 10.54 3.78
N SER A 181 24.40 10.12 4.54
CA SER A 181 24.60 9.50 5.86
C SER A 181 25.11 8.06 5.76
N GLU A 182 26.10 7.74 6.55
CA GLU A 182 26.63 6.36 6.68
C GLU A 182 25.59 5.37 7.25
N LYS A 183 24.57 5.87 7.97
CA LYS A 183 23.45 5.08 8.47
C LYS A 183 22.49 4.63 7.37
N VAL A 184 22.52 5.25 6.17
CA VAL A 184 21.52 5.04 5.12
C VAL A 184 22.16 4.41 3.89
N LYS A 185 21.71 3.20 3.57
CA LYS A 185 22.03 2.53 2.31
C LYS A 185 20.94 2.83 1.29
N PHE A 186 21.08 3.93 0.54
CA PHE A 186 20.19 4.22 -0.59
C PHE A 186 20.54 3.36 -1.79
N VAL A 187 19.58 2.59 -2.31
CA VAL A 187 19.80 1.64 -3.41
C VAL A 187 19.02 1.97 -4.69
N GLY A 188 18.22 3.04 -4.66
CA GLY A 188 17.40 3.42 -5.79
C GLY A 188 16.22 2.48 -6.01
N TRP A 189 15.55 2.61 -7.16
CA TRP A 189 14.45 1.74 -7.54
C TRP A 189 14.96 0.35 -7.93
N GLN A 190 14.28 -0.69 -7.45
CA GLN A 190 14.65 -2.09 -7.68
C GLN A 190 13.46 -2.90 -8.19
N ILE A 191 13.70 -3.81 -9.14
CA ILE A 191 12.70 -4.76 -9.62
C ILE A 191 12.46 -5.85 -8.57
N ASP A 192 13.53 -6.38 -7.98
CA ASP A 192 13.47 -7.39 -6.93
C ASP A 192 13.89 -6.79 -5.60
N VAL A 193 12.95 -6.77 -4.66
CA VAL A 193 13.17 -6.20 -3.33
C VAL A 193 13.56 -7.22 -2.28
N ARG A 194 13.49 -8.53 -2.60
CA ARG A 194 13.81 -9.63 -1.66
C ARG A 194 15.22 -9.54 -1.07
N PRO A 195 16.29 -9.25 -1.85
CA PRO A 195 17.64 -9.15 -1.28
C PRO A 195 17.78 -8.05 -0.23
N TYR A 196 16.94 -7.01 -0.28
CA TYR A 196 16.94 -5.91 0.69
C TYR A 196 16.08 -6.23 1.91
N LEU A 197 14.96 -6.93 1.72
CA LEU A 197 14.19 -7.50 2.82
C LEU A 197 15.03 -8.48 3.64
N GLU A 198 15.82 -9.33 2.99
CA GLU A 198 16.71 -10.28 3.66
C GLU A 198 17.83 -9.61 4.48
N GLN A 199 18.22 -8.39 4.15
CA GLN A 199 19.25 -7.64 4.88
C GLN A 199 18.68 -6.84 6.07
N ALA A 200 17.36 -6.74 6.24
CA ALA A 200 16.73 -5.92 7.25
C ALA A 200 16.16 -6.73 8.42
N ASP A 201 16.09 -6.16 9.60
CA ASP A 201 15.49 -6.77 10.80
C ASP A 201 13.98 -6.45 10.92
N ALA A 202 13.53 -5.34 10.33
CA ALA A 202 12.13 -4.94 10.26
C ALA A 202 11.83 -4.03 9.07
N LEU A 203 10.60 -4.10 8.55
CA LEU A 203 10.07 -3.08 7.64
C LEU A 203 9.55 -1.89 8.43
N VAL A 204 9.90 -0.67 8.00
CA VAL A 204 9.28 0.57 8.47
C VAL A 204 8.49 1.21 7.32
N PHE A 205 7.18 1.39 7.52
CA PHE A 205 6.27 1.84 6.46
C PHE A 205 5.31 2.92 7.00
N PRO A 206 5.81 4.15 7.25
CA PRO A 206 5.09 5.23 7.91
C PRO A 206 4.23 6.05 6.94
N SER A 207 3.51 5.39 6.03
CA SER A 207 2.73 6.04 4.99
C SER A 207 1.54 6.82 5.56
N TYR A 208 1.19 7.95 4.93
CA TYR A 208 0.06 8.79 5.34
C TYR A 208 -1.28 8.22 4.89
N ARG A 209 -1.29 7.52 3.78
CA ARG A 209 -2.50 6.91 3.20
C ARG A 209 -2.15 5.75 2.27
N GLU A 210 -2.95 4.72 2.32
CA GLU A 210 -2.89 3.54 1.45
C GLU A 210 -4.31 3.07 1.12
N GLY A 211 -4.43 2.23 0.12
CA GLY A 211 -5.59 1.37 -0.06
C GLY A 211 -5.37 0.04 0.65
N PHE A 212 -4.51 -0.79 0.04
CA PHE A 212 -4.05 -2.05 0.61
C PHE A 212 -2.61 -2.34 0.12
N PRO A 213 -1.57 -1.96 0.88
CA PRO A 213 -0.20 -1.95 0.39
C PRO A 213 0.40 -3.35 0.26
N ASN A 214 1.08 -3.61 -0.87
CA ASN A 214 1.77 -4.89 -1.10
C ASN A 214 3.04 -5.03 -0.24
N VAL A 215 3.73 -3.93 0.03
CA VAL A 215 5.05 -3.96 0.69
C VAL A 215 5.02 -4.59 2.09
N PRO A 216 4.08 -4.25 3.00
CA PRO A 216 3.97 -4.95 4.28
C PRO A 216 3.64 -6.44 4.14
N MET A 217 2.89 -6.83 3.10
CA MET A 217 2.62 -8.24 2.84
C MET A 217 3.87 -8.97 2.32
N GLN A 218 4.65 -8.34 1.43
CA GLN A 218 5.94 -8.87 0.94
C GLN A 218 6.91 -9.06 2.10
N ALA A 219 7.06 -8.06 2.96
CA ALA A 219 7.91 -8.15 4.14
C ALA A 219 7.45 -9.25 5.11
N GLY A 220 6.14 -9.33 5.38
CA GLY A 220 5.58 -10.38 6.23
C GLY A 220 5.77 -11.78 5.62
N ALA A 221 5.63 -11.96 4.30
CA ALA A 221 5.91 -13.21 3.60
C ALA A 221 7.38 -13.64 3.72
N MET A 222 8.30 -12.65 3.76
CA MET A 222 9.73 -12.88 4.02
C MET A 222 10.05 -13.09 5.50
N GLY A 223 9.06 -13.11 6.40
CA GLY A 223 9.25 -13.31 7.83
C GLY A 223 9.75 -12.06 8.57
N LEU A 224 9.56 -10.87 8.02
CA LEU A 224 9.90 -9.61 8.67
C LEU A 224 8.71 -9.01 9.43
N PRO A 225 8.91 -8.54 10.67
CA PRO A 225 7.92 -7.72 11.35
C PRO A 225 7.84 -6.34 10.71
N CYS A 226 6.67 -5.69 10.81
CA CYS A 226 6.45 -4.39 10.19
C CYS A 226 6.06 -3.34 11.23
N ILE A 227 6.56 -2.11 11.07
CA ILE A 227 6.04 -0.91 11.72
C ILE A 227 5.22 -0.16 10.67
N VAL A 228 3.92 0.01 10.91
CA VAL A 228 3.00 0.65 9.94
C VAL A 228 2.10 1.67 10.64
N THR A 229 1.64 2.68 9.91
CA THR A 229 0.62 3.61 10.40
C THR A 229 -0.77 2.97 10.48
N ASN A 230 -1.61 3.47 11.40
CA ASN A 230 -3.00 3.04 11.59
C ASN A 230 -3.92 3.57 10.48
N ILE A 231 -3.72 3.09 9.27
CA ILE A 231 -4.46 3.47 8.07
C ILE A 231 -4.99 2.25 7.32
N ASN A 232 -5.87 2.48 6.35
CA ASN A 232 -6.47 1.43 5.52
C ASN A 232 -5.42 0.46 4.98
N GLY A 233 -5.76 -0.81 4.97
CA GLY A 233 -4.88 -1.89 4.53
C GLY A 233 -3.74 -2.19 5.51
N CYS A 234 -3.00 -1.19 5.98
CA CYS A 234 -1.91 -1.38 6.93
C CYS A 234 -2.37 -2.06 8.23
N ASN A 235 -3.44 -1.55 8.85
CA ASN A 235 -4.04 -2.09 10.07
C ASN A 235 -4.88 -3.36 9.83
N GLU A 236 -5.12 -3.72 8.59
CA GLU A 236 -5.74 -4.99 8.20
C GLU A 236 -4.68 -6.10 8.07
N ILE A 237 -3.50 -5.75 7.52
CA ILE A 237 -2.36 -6.67 7.36
C ILE A 237 -1.68 -6.94 8.70
N ILE A 238 -1.40 -5.87 9.45
CA ILE A 238 -0.69 -5.96 10.74
C ILE A 238 -1.68 -6.06 11.89
N LYS A 239 -1.41 -6.99 12.79
CA LYS A 239 -2.06 -7.14 14.09
C LYS A 239 -1.05 -6.71 15.14
N ASP A 240 -1.35 -5.60 15.82
CA ASP A 240 -0.43 -4.95 16.76
C ASP A 240 0.08 -5.94 17.84
N GLY A 241 1.40 -5.98 18.01
CA GLY A 241 2.07 -6.88 18.92
C GLY A 241 2.18 -8.35 18.47
N LEU A 242 1.54 -8.75 17.36
CA LEU A 242 1.55 -10.14 16.88
C LEU A 242 2.52 -10.35 15.70
N ASN A 243 2.37 -9.58 14.62
CA ASN A 243 3.25 -9.64 13.45
C ASN A 243 3.88 -8.29 13.09
N GLY A 244 3.81 -7.31 13.99
CA GLY A 244 4.34 -5.98 13.85
C GLY A 244 3.75 -5.01 14.85
N LYS A 245 3.99 -3.73 14.66
CA LYS A 245 3.47 -2.64 15.48
C LYS A 245 2.73 -1.62 14.62
N ILE A 246 1.65 -1.06 15.19
CA ILE A 246 0.85 -0.02 14.57
C ILE A 246 1.12 1.31 15.27
N ILE A 247 1.47 2.34 14.50
CA ILE A 247 1.74 3.70 14.98
C ILE A 247 0.61 4.66 14.62
N ALA A 248 0.61 5.84 15.25
CA ALA A 248 -0.39 6.88 15.03
C ALA A 248 -0.55 7.26 13.54
N ALA A 249 -1.78 7.51 13.11
CA ALA A 249 -2.09 7.92 11.75
C ALA A 249 -1.96 9.45 11.58
N PRO A 250 -1.11 9.95 10.66
CA PRO A 250 -0.80 11.38 10.58
C PRO A 250 -2.00 12.26 10.21
N LEU A 251 -2.91 11.76 9.38
CA LEU A 251 -4.11 12.51 8.97
C LEU A 251 -5.22 12.54 10.04
N LYS A 252 -5.16 11.68 11.05
CA LYS A 252 -6.14 11.62 12.14
C LYS A 252 -5.58 12.22 13.43
N GLU A 253 -4.35 11.92 13.76
CA GLU A 253 -3.73 12.21 15.06
C GLU A 253 -2.64 13.31 14.96
N GLY A 254 -2.26 13.67 13.74
CA GLY A 254 -1.24 14.69 13.46
C GLY A 254 0.17 14.12 13.28
N THR A 255 0.99 14.84 12.51
CA THR A 255 2.35 14.40 12.14
C THR A 255 3.29 14.32 13.33
N LYS A 256 3.18 15.21 14.31
CA LYS A 256 4.00 15.18 15.56
C LYS A 256 3.71 13.92 16.38
N MET A 257 2.44 13.52 16.50
CA MET A 257 2.08 12.28 17.21
C MET A 257 2.61 11.07 16.47
N MET A 258 2.50 11.05 15.15
CA MET A 258 3.08 10.01 14.30
C MET A 258 4.59 9.92 14.48
N GLU A 259 5.34 11.03 14.38
CA GLU A 259 6.79 11.05 14.56
C GLU A 259 7.20 10.49 15.92
N GLN A 260 6.55 10.96 17.00
CA GLN A 260 6.85 10.47 18.35
C GLN A 260 6.52 8.98 18.50
N SER A 261 5.38 8.53 17.95
CA SER A 261 4.99 7.12 17.97
C SER A 261 5.95 6.26 17.16
N LEU A 262 6.40 6.74 15.99
CA LEU A 262 7.39 6.08 15.15
C LEU A 262 8.73 5.94 15.88
N LEU A 263 9.23 7.04 16.43
CA LEU A 263 10.50 7.08 17.19
C LEU A 263 10.49 6.06 18.35
N ASN A 264 9.46 6.11 19.17
CA ASN A 264 9.32 5.22 20.32
C ASN A 264 9.22 3.74 19.89
N THR A 265 8.50 3.47 18.80
CA THR A 265 8.32 2.12 18.28
C THR A 265 9.61 1.60 17.66
N MET A 266 10.33 2.40 16.88
CA MET A 266 11.62 2.00 16.32
C MET A 266 12.64 1.75 17.43
N GLN A 267 12.71 2.60 18.47
CA GLN A 267 13.57 2.38 19.65
C GLN A 267 13.18 1.07 20.34
N TRP A 268 11.88 0.80 20.52
CA TRP A 268 11.43 -0.44 21.12
C TRP A 268 11.89 -1.68 20.34
N PHE A 269 11.88 -1.64 19.00
CA PHE A 269 12.40 -2.74 18.16
C PHE A 269 13.89 -2.96 18.33
N ILE A 270 14.66 -1.88 18.48
CA ILE A 270 16.13 -1.92 18.72
C ILE A 270 16.41 -2.60 20.07
N ASP A 271 15.64 -2.23 21.11
CA ASP A 271 15.84 -2.72 22.48
C ASP A 271 15.29 -4.14 22.69
N HIS A 272 14.31 -4.58 21.87
CA HIS A 272 13.60 -5.86 22.03
C HIS A 272 13.69 -6.74 20.79
N ARG A 273 14.91 -7.04 20.36
CA ARG A 273 15.20 -7.80 19.13
C ARG A 273 14.54 -9.16 19.07
N GLU A 274 14.48 -9.88 20.18
CA GLU A 274 13.88 -11.22 20.24
C GLU A 274 12.35 -11.15 20.05
N GLU A 275 11.68 -10.15 20.61
CA GLU A 275 10.27 -9.92 20.38
C GLU A 275 9.99 -9.50 18.93
N ALA A 276 10.83 -8.65 18.34
CA ALA A 276 10.76 -8.30 16.93
C ALA A 276 10.89 -9.55 16.05
N LYS A 277 11.86 -10.41 16.33
CA LYS A 277 12.05 -11.69 15.63
C LYS A 277 10.83 -12.62 15.78
N ARG A 278 10.26 -12.69 16.97
CA ARG A 278 9.02 -13.48 17.21
C ARG A 278 7.86 -12.94 16.37
N MET A 279 7.70 -11.62 16.27
CA MET A 279 6.67 -11.01 15.40
C MET A 279 6.92 -11.37 13.93
N GLY A 280 8.16 -11.37 13.47
CA GLY A 280 8.55 -11.81 12.13
C GLY A 280 8.19 -13.26 11.86
N ASN A 281 8.46 -14.16 12.82
CA ASN A 281 8.09 -15.58 12.73
C ASN A 281 6.57 -15.79 12.62
N ASN A 282 5.77 -14.93 13.27
CA ASN A 282 4.31 -14.96 13.13
C ASN A 282 3.82 -14.36 11.81
N ALA A 283 4.59 -13.45 11.20
CA ALA A 283 4.15 -12.70 10.03
C ALA A 283 3.95 -13.63 8.82
N ARG A 284 4.90 -14.50 8.49
CA ARG A 284 4.83 -15.37 7.31
C ARG A 284 3.59 -16.29 7.31
N PRO A 285 3.29 -17.07 8.34
CA PRO A 285 2.08 -17.90 8.38
C PRO A 285 0.78 -17.07 8.20
N MET A 286 0.72 -15.88 8.81
CA MET A 286 -0.43 -14.99 8.69
C MET A 286 -0.62 -14.48 7.25
N ILE A 287 0.47 -14.17 6.54
CA ILE A 287 0.39 -13.74 5.13
C ILE A 287 -0.01 -14.92 4.25
N GLN A 288 0.57 -16.10 4.46
CA GLN A 288 0.23 -17.31 3.71
C GLN A 288 -1.26 -17.67 3.85
N GLU A 289 -1.79 -17.65 5.05
CA GLU A 289 -3.20 -17.96 5.30
C GLU A 289 -4.15 -16.95 4.67
N ARG A 290 -3.80 -15.66 4.75
CA ARG A 290 -4.75 -14.59 4.45
C ARG A 290 -4.60 -13.99 3.07
N TYR A 291 -3.40 -13.97 2.51
CA TYR A 291 -3.07 -13.19 1.31
C TYR A 291 -2.33 -13.98 0.23
N GLU A 292 -2.18 -15.30 0.39
CA GLU A 292 -1.61 -16.15 -0.65
C GLU A 292 -2.33 -15.94 -1.98
N GLN A 293 -1.58 -15.65 -3.02
CA GLN A 293 -2.07 -15.20 -4.32
C GLN A 293 -3.09 -16.17 -4.93
N ARG A 294 -2.86 -17.48 -4.84
CA ARG A 294 -3.78 -18.50 -5.36
C ARG A 294 -5.16 -18.45 -4.73
N TYR A 295 -5.27 -18.15 -3.44
CA TYR A 295 -6.57 -18.04 -2.74
C TYR A 295 -7.30 -16.77 -3.17
N VAL A 296 -6.57 -15.64 -3.25
CA VAL A 296 -7.13 -14.37 -3.71
C VAL A 296 -7.64 -14.48 -5.15
N TRP A 297 -6.86 -15.08 -6.03
CA TRP A 297 -7.24 -15.25 -7.44
C TRP A 297 -8.40 -16.25 -7.62
N THR A 298 -8.47 -17.30 -6.81
CA THR A 298 -9.63 -18.21 -6.79
C THR A 298 -10.89 -17.45 -6.40
N ALA A 299 -10.85 -16.67 -5.32
CA ALA A 299 -12.00 -15.87 -4.89
C ALA A 299 -12.38 -14.78 -5.93
N LEU A 300 -11.40 -14.19 -6.61
CA LEU A 300 -11.65 -13.23 -7.69
C LEU A 300 -12.27 -13.90 -8.91
N LYS A 301 -11.81 -15.11 -9.26
CA LYS A 301 -12.41 -15.90 -10.34
C LYS A 301 -13.87 -16.26 -10.04
N GLU A 302 -14.15 -16.78 -8.83
CA GLU A 302 -15.51 -17.05 -8.38
C GLU A 302 -16.40 -15.81 -8.44
N TYR A 303 -15.85 -14.66 -8.10
CA TYR A 303 -16.55 -13.38 -8.22
C TYR A 303 -16.92 -13.07 -9.67
N TYR A 304 -16.01 -13.28 -10.64
CA TYR A 304 -16.30 -13.08 -12.06
C TYR A 304 -17.30 -14.10 -12.60
N ASP A 305 -17.20 -15.37 -12.17
CA ASP A 305 -18.13 -16.43 -12.58
C ASP A 305 -19.57 -16.15 -12.10
N ALA A 306 -19.74 -15.31 -11.07
CA ALA A 306 -21.02 -14.89 -10.51
C ALA A 306 -21.58 -13.56 -11.07
N LEU A 307 -20.87 -12.90 -12.00
CA LEU A 307 -21.35 -11.66 -12.65
C LEU A 307 -22.39 -11.98 -13.74
#